data_f73f13c1f3beae6d26535f7bea2ed228
#
_entry.id   f73f13c1f3beae6d26535f7bea2ed228
#
_cell.length_a   1.000
_cell.length_b   1.000
_cell.length_c   1.000
_cell.angle_alpha   90.00
_cell.angle_beta   90.00
_cell.angle_gamma   90.00
#
_symmetry.space_group_name_H-M   'P 1'
#
loop_
_entity.id
_entity.type
_entity.pdbx_description
1 polymer ?
#
loop_
_entity_poly.entity_id
_entity_poly.type
_entity_poly.pdbx_seq_one_letter_code
_entity_poly.pdbx_strand_id
1 'polypeptide(L)'
;MVKPFPGATIRDMRSHAVPTIEKAPDQICLHGGTNDLKSSTPNDVADAIIDLAREVENASESEVVLSELTARNDDYSDAVKAVNKRLKLFCQQNNWKLISHANISSKGLYKGDLHLNREGNELLQKNFVNFLRSN
;
A
#
# COMPACT_ATOMS: atom_id res chain seq x y z
N MET A 1 -7.60 12.63 2.50
CA MET A 1 -7.66 11.75 3.68
C MET A 1 -6.94 10.44 3.36
N VAL A 2 -6.03 10.03 4.22
CA VAL A 2 -5.36 8.75 4.12
C VAL A 2 -5.91 7.86 5.22
N LYS A 3 -6.40 6.68 4.86
CA LYS A 3 -6.87 5.67 5.82
C LYS A 3 -6.06 4.41 5.61
N PRO A 4 -4.98 4.19 6.39
CA PRO A 4 -4.29 2.93 6.37
C PRO A 4 -5.12 1.85 7.08
N PHE A 5 -5.05 0.64 6.57
CA PHE A 5 -5.70 -0.53 7.18
C PHE A 5 -4.62 -1.57 7.47
N PRO A 6 -3.86 -1.43 8.58
CA PRO A 6 -2.78 -2.36 8.89
C PRO A 6 -3.28 -3.80 8.94
N GLY A 7 -2.56 -4.69 8.29
CA GLY A 7 -2.93 -6.10 8.21
C GLY A 7 -4.07 -6.41 7.24
N ALA A 8 -4.60 -5.41 6.56
CA ALA A 8 -5.68 -5.64 5.60
C ALA A 8 -5.20 -6.46 4.40
N THR A 9 -6.04 -7.40 3.97
CA THR A 9 -5.90 -8.05 2.68
C THR A 9 -6.48 -7.15 1.59
N ILE A 10 -6.23 -7.51 0.33
CA ILE A 10 -6.85 -6.79 -0.81
C ILE A 10 -8.37 -6.89 -0.74
N ARG A 11 -8.89 -8.03 -0.31
CA ARG A 11 -10.32 -8.22 -0.10
C ARG A 11 -10.87 -7.26 0.95
N ASP A 12 -10.16 -7.08 2.06
CA ASP A 12 -10.54 -6.14 3.11
C ASP A 12 -10.54 -4.70 2.58
N MET A 13 -9.51 -4.32 1.82
CA MET A 13 -9.44 -3.01 1.20
C MET A 13 -10.63 -2.75 0.27
N ARG A 14 -11.02 -3.76 -0.50
CA ARG A 14 -12.19 -3.64 -1.40
C ARG A 14 -13.47 -3.38 -0.62
N SER A 15 -13.66 -4.07 0.51
CA SER A 15 -14.81 -3.87 1.37
C SER A 15 -14.84 -2.47 2.00
N HIS A 16 -13.68 -1.90 2.32
CA HIS A 16 -13.59 -0.57 2.91
C HIS A 16 -13.62 0.55 1.87
N ALA A 17 -13.40 0.25 0.60
CA ALA A 17 -13.36 1.26 -0.45
C ALA A 17 -14.72 1.91 -0.67
N VAL A 18 -15.82 1.16 -0.62
CA VAL A 18 -17.16 1.68 -0.89
C VAL A 18 -17.53 2.81 0.06
N PRO A 19 -17.46 2.67 1.41
CA PRO A 19 -17.74 3.77 2.31
C PRO A 19 -16.79 4.96 2.12
N THR A 20 -15.54 4.70 1.74
CA THR A 20 -14.55 5.76 1.50
C THR A 20 -14.91 6.56 0.27
N ILE A 21 -15.32 5.89 -0.82
CA ILE A 21 -15.76 6.54 -2.06
C ILE A 21 -16.99 7.42 -1.79
N GLU A 22 -17.92 6.95 -1.00
CA GLU A 22 -19.16 7.68 -0.65
C GLU A 22 -18.88 9.00 0.08
N LYS A 23 -17.75 9.10 0.78
CA LYS A 23 -17.34 10.35 1.44
C LYS A 23 -16.72 11.36 0.48
N ALA A 24 -16.51 10.97 -0.79
CA ALA A 24 -15.97 11.83 -1.84
C ALA A 24 -14.68 12.57 -1.45
N PRO A 25 -13.63 11.89 -0.94
CA PRO A 25 -12.38 12.55 -0.60
C PRO A 25 -11.65 13.00 -1.87
N ASP A 26 -10.75 13.97 -1.75
CA ASP A 26 -9.91 14.40 -2.88
C ASP A 26 -8.94 13.31 -3.32
N GLN A 27 -8.39 12.58 -2.36
CA GLN A 27 -7.43 11.50 -2.61
C GLN A 27 -7.80 10.26 -1.81
N ILE A 28 -7.60 9.09 -2.42
CA ILE A 28 -7.73 7.78 -1.77
C ILE A 28 -6.39 7.09 -1.90
N CYS A 29 -5.79 6.72 -0.78
CA CYS A 29 -4.54 5.97 -0.75
C CYS A 29 -4.83 4.50 -0.43
N LEU A 30 -4.38 3.60 -1.30
CA LEU A 30 -4.49 2.16 -1.08
C LEU A 30 -3.17 1.64 -0.52
N HIS A 31 -3.24 1.09 0.68
CA HIS A 31 -2.10 0.52 1.38
C HIS A 31 -2.50 -0.80 2.05
N GLY A 32 -1.90 -1.89 1.62
CA GLY A 32 -2.19 -3.21 2.14
C GLY A 32 -1.79 -4.29 1.14
N GLY A 33 -2.14 -5.53 1.45
CA GLY A 33 -1.89 -6.66 0.57
C GLY A 33 -0.73 -7.55 0.99
N THR A 34 0.04 -7.17 2.01
CA THR A 34 1.17 -7.99 2.48
C THR A 34 0.71 -9.36 2.98
N ASN A 35 -0.48 -9.45 3.59
CA ASN A 35 -1.02 -10.72 4.07
C ASN A 35 -1.49 -11.64 2.95
N ASP A 36 -1.73 -11.12 1.76
CA ASP A 36 -2.10 -11.94 0.60
C ASP A 36 -0.92 -12.77 0.08
N LEU A 37 0.31 -12.42 0.44
CA LEU A 37 1.51 -13.15 0.01
C LEU A 37 1.57 -14.58 0.56
N LYS A 38 0.78 -14.88 1.59
CA LYS A 38 0.69 -16.25 2.13
C LYS A 38 -0.03 -17.21 1.19
N SER A 39 -0.87 -16.70 0.31
CA SER A 39 -1.73 -17.52 -0.56
C SER A 39 -1.61 -17.17 -2.04
N SER A 40 -0.88 -16.12 -2.40
CA SER A 40 -0.78 -15.64 -3.79
C SER A 40 0.66 -15.28 -4.13
N THR A 41 1.00 -15.37 -5.42
CA THR A 41 2.32 -14.97 -5.90
C THR A 41 2.49 -13.44 -5.84
N PRO A 42 3.73 -12.93 -5.81
CA PRO A 42 3.95 -11.48 -5.85
C PRO A 42 3.30 -10.79 -7.06
N ASN A 43 3.36 -11.41 -8.23
CA ASN A 43 2.73 -10.85 -9.42
C ASN A 43 1.20 -10.79 -9.27
N ASP A 44 0.58 -11.83 -8.74
CA ASP A 44 -0.87 -11.86 -8.54
C ASP A 44 -1.30 -10.82 -7.50
N VAL A 45 -0.51 -10.65 -6.43
CA VAL A 45 -0.79 -9.62 -5.41
C VAL A 45 -0.71 -8.22 -6.03
N ALA A 46 0.36 -7.93 -6.77
CA ALA A 46 0.51 -6.63 -7.43
C ALA A 46 -0.62 -6.36 -8.42
N ASP A 47 -0.96 -7.35 -9.24
CA ASP A 47 -2.05 -7.21 -10.22
C ASP A 47 -3.40 -6.99 -9.53
N ALA A 48 -3.66 -7.67 -8.43
CA ALA A 48 -4.89 -7.48 -7.66
C ALA A 48 -4.99 -6.08 -7.04
N ILE A 49 -3.87 -5.54 -6.55
CA ILE A 49 -3.80 -4.16 -6.05
C ILE A 49 -4.11 -3.17 -7.17
N ILE A 50 -3.50 -3.36 -8.33
CA ILE A 50 -3.70 -2.50 -9.51
C ILE A 50 -5.15 -2.57 -9.98
N ASP A 51 -5.74 -3.76 -10.04
CA ASP A 51 -7.13 -3.94 -10.44
C ASP A 51 -8.08 -3.22 -9.48
N LEU A 52 -7.85 -3.35 -8.18
CA LEU A 52 -8.62 -2.62 -7.17
C LEU A 52 -8.47 -1.11 -7.35
N ALA A 53 -7.25 -0.64 -7.57
CA ALA A 53 -6.99 0.78 -7.79
C ALA A 53 -7.76 1.33 -9.00
N ARG A 54 -7.81 0.59 -10.10
CA ARG A 54 -8.57 0.97 -11.29
C ARG A 54 -10.07 0.95 -11.03
N GLU A 55 -10.58 -0.02 -10.28
CA GLU A 55 -11.98 -0.06 -9.88
C GLU A 55 -12.37 1.18 -9.06
N VAL A 56 -11.52 1.57 -8.10
CA VAL A 56 -11.76 2.75 -7.27
C VAL A 56 -11.70 4.03 -8.11
N GLU A 57 -10.73 4.12 -9.02
CA GLU A 57 -10.62 5.27 -9.93
C GLU A 57 -11.88 5.43 -10.78
N ASN A 58 -12.39 4.32 -11.32
CA ASN A 58 -13.58 4.35 -12.18
C ASN A 58 -14.87 4.66 -11.40
N ALA A 59 -14.92 4.31 -10.11
CA ALA A 59 -16.09 4.48 -9.26
C ALA A 59 -16.12 5.81 -8.51
N SER A 60 -15.07 6.63 -8.61
CA SER A 60 -14.94 7.87 -7.83
C SER A 60 -14.35 8.99 -8.68
N GLU A 61 -14.46 10.22 -8.16
CA GLU A 61 -13.75 11.37 -8.72
C GLU A 61 -12.44 11.65 -7.97
N SER A 62 -12.11 10.82 -7.00
CA SER A 62 -10.91 10.94 -6.19
C SER A 62 -9.67 10.57 -6.99
N GLU A 63 -8.55 11.22 -6.68
CA GLU A 63 -7.25 10.75 -7.14
C GLU A 63 -6.86 9.52 -6.33
N VAL A 64 -6.55 8.42 -7.00
CA VAL A 64 -6.11 7.20 -6.33
C VAL A 64 -4.58 7.17 -6.30
N VAL A 65 -4.04 6.92 -5.11
CA VAL A 65 -2.61 6.86 -4.86
C VAL A 65 -2.28 5.48 -4.33
N LEU A 66 -1.23 4.86 -4.86
CA LEU A 66 -0.75 3.57 -4.36
C LEU A 66 0.35 3.79 -3.33
N SER A 67 0.39 2.91 -2.34
CA SER A 67 1.42 2.88 -1.31
C SER A 67 2.17 1.56 -1.41
N GLU A 68 3.50 1.62 -1.40
CA GLU A 68 4.31 0.41 -1.36
C GLU A 68 3.98 -0.43 -0.13
N LEU A 69 4.19 -1.74 -0.24
CA LEU A 69 4.18 -2.62 0.92
C LEU A 69 5.40 -2.31 1.79
N THR A 70 5.20 -2.36 3.11
CA THR A 70 6.30 -2.18 4.05
C THR A 70 7.19 -3.43 4.09
N ALA A 71 8.46 -3.24 4.46
CA ALA A 71 9.41 -4.34 4.58
C ALA A 71 8.94 -5.39 5.59
N ARG A 72 9.40 -6.62 5.41
CA ARG A 72 9.14 -7.76 6.29
C ARG A 72 10.46 -8.40 6.69
N ASN A 73 10.48 -9.04 7.86
CA ASN A 73 11.61 -9.79 8.38
C ASN A 73 11.41 -11.31 8.30
N ASP A 74 10.52 -11.78 7.45
CA ASP A 74 10.21 -13.20 7.30
C ASP A 74 10.53 -13.68 5.88
N ASP A 75 10.09 -14.91 5.57
CA ASP A 75 10.35 -15.55 4.28
C ASP A 75 9.73 -14.81 3.09
N TYR A 76 8.85 -13.85 3.33
CA TYR A 76 8.18 -13.08 2.29
C TYR A 76 8.87 -11.74 1.95
N SER A 77 10.07 -11.49 2.52
CA SER A 77 10.74 -10.20 2.29
C SER A 77 11.06 -9.96 0.81
N ASP A 78 11.49 -10.99 0.09
CA ASP A 78 11.76 -10.88 -1.35
C ASP A 78 10.48 -10.72 -2.16
N ALA A 79 9.39 -11.34 -1.72
CA ALA A 79 8.08 -11.19 -2.35
C ALA A 79 7.58 -9.74 -2.25
N VAL A 80 7.77 -9.09 -1.11
CA VAL A 80 7.44 -7.67 -0.92
C VAL A 80 8.21 -6.81 -1.92
N LYS A 81 9.51 -7.06 -2.08
CA LYS A 81 10.33 -6.32 -3.06
C LYS A 81 9.82 -6.50 -4.48
N ALA A 82 9.40 -7.71 -4.83
CA ALA A 82 8.86 -8.00 -6.17
C ALA A 82 7.54 -7.27 -6.40
N VAL A 83 6.64 -7.25 -5.41
CA VAL A 83 5.38 -6.49 -5.50
C VAL A 83 5.66 -5.01 -5.69
N ASN A 84 6.53 -4.44 -4.87
CA ASN A 84 6.84 -3.01 -4.93
C ASN A 84 7.48 -2.60 -6.26
N LYS A 85 8.33 -3.44 -6.81
CA LYS A 85 8.91 -3.20 -8.14
C LYS A 85 7.83 -3.13 -9.22
N ARG A 86 6.86 -4.02 -9.18
CA ARG A 86 5.78 -4.06 -10.15
C ARG A 86 4.83 -2.87 -9.99
N LEU A 87 4.52 -2.47 -8.75
CA LEU A 87 3.72 -1.27 -8.48
C LEU A 87 4.43 -0.01 -8.99
N LYS A 88 5.74 0.08 -8.79
CA LYS A 88 6.54 1.21 -9.25
C LYS A 88 6.53 1.31 -10.78
N LEU A 89 6.68 0.20 -11.49
CA LEU A 89 6.63 0.18 -12.95
C LEU A 89 5.26 0.63 -13.45
N PHE A 90 4.17 0.12 -12.86
CA PHE A 90 2.82 0.52 -13.23
C PHE A 90 2.62 2.03 -13.06
N CYS A 91 3.02 2.57 -11.91
CA CYS A 91 2.86 4.00 -11.63
C CYS A 91 3.69 4.87 -12.57
N GLN A 92 4.91 4.46 -12.91
CA GLN A 92 5.75 5.17 -13.87
C GLN A 92 5.15 5.17 -15.28
N GLN A 93 4.59 4.04 -15.71
CA GLN A 93 4.01 3.90 -17.05
C GLN A 93 2.67 4.60 -17.21
N ASN A 94 1.93 4.80 -16.13
CA ASN A 94 0.57 5.32 -16.16
C ASN A 94 0.40 6.68 -15.46
N ASN A 95 1.50 7.33 -15.07
CA ASN A 95 1.50 8.60 -14.35
C ASN A 95 0.69 8.60 -13.05
N TRP A 96 0.79 7.50 -12.32
CA TRP A 96 0.18 7.38 -10.99
C TRP A 96 1.20 7.72 -9.92
N LYS A 97 0.72 8.25 -8.79
CA LYS A 97 1.56 8.54 -7.64
C LYS A 97 1.75 7.29 -6.78
N LEU A 98 2.95 7.11 -6.28
CA LEU A 98 3.32 5.99 -5.40
C LEU A 98 4.03 6.54 -4.17
N ILE A 99 3.54 6.16 -2.99
CA ILE A 99 4.21 6.48 -1.73
C ILE A 99 5.24 5.41 -1.44
N SER A 100 6.52 5.80 -1.35
CA SER A 100 7.60 4.86 -1.04
C SER A 100 7.78 4.72 0.47
N HIS A 101 8.03 3.50 0.92
CA HIS A 101 8.37 3.18 2.30
C HIS A 101 9.76 2.54 2.40
N ALA A 102 10.62 2.81 1.43
CA ALA A 102 11.97 2.23 1.38
C ALA A 102 12.83 2.64 2.60
N ASN A 103 12.47 3.74 3.28
CA ASN A 103 13.15 4.17 4.50
C ASN A 103 12.79 3.35 5.74
N ILE A 104 11.78 2.47 5.65
CA ILE A 104 11.45 1.54 6.73
C ILE A 104 12.26 0.27 6.52
N SER A 105 13.27 0.08 7.37
CA SER A 105 14.16 -1.08 7.31
C SER A 105 13.72 -2.15 8.32
N SER A 106 14.50 -3.22 8.42
CA SER A 106 14.28 -4.27 9.43
C SER A 106 14.27 -3.74 10.86
N LYS A 107 14.91 -2.60 11.13
CA LYS A 107 14.90 -1.94 12.45
C LYS A 107 13.50 -1.43 12.82
N GLY A 108 12.64 -1.14 11.83
CA GLY A 108 11.27 -0.69 12.04
C GLY A 108 10.27 -1.84 12.27
N LEU A 109 10.76 -3.09 12.35
CA LEU A 109 9.93 -4.28 12.51
C LEU A 109 10.26 -5.00 13.81
N TYR A 110 9.28 -5.67 14.38
CA TYR A 110 9.55 -6.66 15.42
C TYR A 110 10.33 -7.82 14.81
N LYS A 111 11.28 -8.37 15.58
CA LYS A 111 12.14 -9.46 15.11
C LYS A 111 11.30 -10.66 14.65
N GLY A 112 11.57 -11.13 13.42
CA GLY A 112 10.87 -12.28 12.85
C GLY A 112 9.42 -12.01 12.45
N ASP A 113 9.01 -10.74 12.39
CA ASP A 113 7.62 -10.36 12.18
C ASP A 113 7.45 -9.46 10.97
N LEU A 114 6.20 -9.34 10.51
CA LEU A 114 5.77 -8.38 9.50
C LEU A 114 5.21 -7.11 10.12
N HIS A 115 4.97 -7.11 11.44
CA HIS A 115 4.38 -5.99 12.15
C HIS A 115 5.42 -4.89 12.43
N LEU A 116 5.03 -3.65 12.16
CA LEU A 116 5.86 -2.49 12.46
C LEU A 116 5.96 -2.30 13.97
N ASN A 117 7.18 -2.03 14.45
CA ASN A 117 7.38 -1.56 15.80
C ASN A 117 7.09 -0.05 15.88
N ARG A 118 7.33 0.57 17.03
CA ARG A 118 7.07 2.01 17.22
C ARG A 118 7.81 2.87 16.21
N GLU A 119 9.10 2.59 15.98
CA GLU A 119 9.92 3.33 15.01
C GLU A 119 9.37 3.19 13.58
N GLY A 120 9.01 1.97 13.18
CA GLY A 120 8.43 1.72 11.86
C GLY A 120 7.10 2.42 11.66
N ASN A 121 6.24 2.43 12.67
CA ASN A 121 4.95 3.14 12.60
C ASN A 121 5.14 4.65 12.50
N GLU A 122 6.10 5.22 13.21
CA GLU A 122 6.39 6.65 13.11
C GLU A 122 6.89 7.03 11.72
N LEU A 123 7.77 6.21 11.13
CA LEU A 123 8.24 6.43 9.76
C LEU A 123 7.11 6.31 8.74
N LEU A 124 6.24 5.34 8.90
CA LEU A 124 5.09 5.16 8.01
C LEU A 124 4.19 6.40 8.03
N GLN A 125 3.86 6.89 9.22
CA GLN A 125 3.05 8.10 9.36
C GLN A 125 3.73 9.32 8.74
N LYS A 126 5.04 9.48 8.93
CA LYS A 126 5.81 10.57 8.32
C LYS A 126 5.77 10.48 6.79
N ASN A 127 5.87 9.29 6.23
CA ASN A 127 5.82 9.10 4.79
C ASN A 127 4.50 9.58 4.20
N PHE A 128 3.37 9.27 4.84
CA PHE A 128 2.07 9.76 4.42
C PHE A 128 1.94 11.28 4.56
N VAL A 129 2.38 11.84 5.69
CA VAL A 129 2.32 13.27 5.92
C VAL A 129 3.17 14.03 4.90
N ASN A 130 4.38 13.58 4.66
CA ASN A 130 5.28 14.21 3.68
C ASN A 130 4.70 14.16 2.27
N PHE A 131 4.09 13.06 1.89
CA PHE A 131 3.41 12.94 0.60
C PHE A 131 2.27 13.95 0.47
N LEU A 132 1.42 14.05 1.50
CA LEU A 132 0.29 14.98 1.50
C LEU A 132 0.74 16.45 1.42
N ARG A 133 1.87 16.79 2.05
CA ARG A 133 2.41 18.14 2.02
C ARG A 133 3.03 18.51 0.67
N SER A 134 3.53 17.54 -0.07
CA SER A 134 4.17 17.78 -1.36
C SER A 134 3.17 17.87 -2.52
N ASN A 135 1.92 17.62 -2.23
CA ASN A 135 0.85 17.76 -3.21
C ASN A 135 0.14 19.13 -3.06
#